data_60afacfa1528bc34cfc79ca4ec854917
#
_entry.id   60afacfa1528bc34cfc79ca4ec854917
#
_cell.length_a   1.000
_cell.length_b   1.000
_cell.length_c   1.000
_cell.angle_alpha   90.00
_cell.angle_beta   90.00
_cell.angle_gamma   90.00
#
_symmetry.space_group_name_H-M   'P 1'
#
loop_
_entity.id
_entity.type
_entity.pdbx_description
1 polymer ?
#
loop_
_entity_poly.entity_id
_entity_poly.type
_entity_poly.pdbx_seq_one_letter_code
_entity_poly.pdbx_strand_id
1 'polypeptide(L)'
;QDSSSAASDVYKRQIVDLHAITIPYEPKELKQNTEQMAIDLLACGIDPEKSILFIQSLVPEHNELAWIFNCLTSYGELTRQTQFKDKSLTQDKQGKEGFISSGLFTYPVLQAADILIYRANYVPVGRDQTRHLELTRNIAERFNHRFGEYFPMPELKLTTIPKVMSTADPTAKMSKSLGEKHAIGLFEEEASMRKKIARAVTDSGDTPEGE
;
A
#
# COMPACT_ATOMS: atom_id res chain seq x y z
N GLN A 1 -32.72 19.11 12.10
CA GLN A 1 -31.46 19.60 12.69
C GLN A 1 -30.49 18.45 12.73
N ASP A 2 -29.77 18.26 11.62
CA ASP A 2 -28.64 17.37 11.56
C ASP A 2 -27.46 17.99 12.29
N SER A 3 -27.38 17.74 13.58
CA SER A 3 -26.13 17.84 14.30
C SER A 3 -25.32 16.58 14.04
N SER A 4 -24.93 16.32 12.81
CA SER A 4 -23.77 15.51 12.57
C SER A 4 -22.60 16.36 13.08
N SER A 5 -22.20 16.13 14.33
CA SER A 5 -20.86 16.47 14.75
C SER A 5 -19.95 15.85 13.69
N ALA A 6 -19.34 16.70 12.88
CA ALA A 6 -18.24 16.30 12.04
C ALA A 6 -17.18 15.76 13.00
N ALA A 7 -17.24 14.46 13.28
CA ALA A 7 -16.13 13.74 13.80
C ALA A 7 -15.04 14.01 12.75
N SER A 8 -14.10 14.87 13.11
CA SER A 8 -13.02 15.26 12.23
C SER A 8 -12.39 13.96 11.75
N ASP A 9 -12.45 13.71 10.44
CA ASP A 9 -11.87 12.52 9.84
C ASP A 9 -10.39 12.47 10.24
N VAL A 10 -10.06 11.63 11.21
CA VAL A 10 -8.69 11.50 11.69
C VAL A 10 -7.95 10.61 10.70
N TYR A 11 -7.16 11.23 9.84
CA TYR A 11 -6.30 10.50 8.91
C TYR A 11 -5.11 9.89 9.64
N LYS A 12 -5.00 8.56 9.55
CA LYS A 12 -3.83 7.82 10.03
C LYS A 12 -2.91 7.55 8.85
N ARG A 13 -1.63 7.88 9.01
CA ARG A 13 -0.56 7.63 8.04
C ARG A 13 0.47 6.74 8.71
N GLN A 14 0.61 5.54 8.21
CA GLN A 14 1.46 4.50 8.75
C GLN A 14 2.67 4.30 7.85
N ILE A 15 3.87 4.33 8.42
CA ILE A 15 5.09 3.90 7.77
C ILE A 15 5.22 2.40 8.00
N VAL A 16 5.07 1.62 6.93
CA VAL A 16 4.86 0.16 6.97
C VAL A 16 6.19 -0.61 6.94
N ASP A 17 7.04 -0.39 7.91
CA ASP A 17 8.36 -1.01 8.03
C ASP A 17 8.29 -2.54 8.23
N LEU A 18 7.25 -3.08 8.85
CA LEU A 18 7.04 -4.53 8.97
C LEU A 18 6.65 -5.17 7.62
N HIS A 19 5.96 -4.46 6.75
CA HIS A 19 5.73 -4.94 5.38
C HIS A 19 7.02 -4.92 4.56
N ALA A 20 7.91 -3.97 4.83
CA ALA A 20 9.17 -3.84 4.11
C ALA A 20 10.10 -5.05 4.31
N ILE A 21 10.07 -5.70 5.49
CA ILE A 21 10.90 -6.87 5.79
C ILE A 21 10.40 -8.20 5.18
N THR A 22 9.28 -8.18 4.47
CA THR A 22 8.75 -9.38 3.78
C THR A 22 9.57 -9.80 2.56
N ILE A 23 10.42 -8.91 2.06
CA ILE A 23 11.38 -9.12 0.98
C ILE A 23 12.82 -8.91 1.50
N PRO A 24 13.85 -9.40 0.80
CA PRO A 24 15.24 -9.16 1.20
C PRO A 24 15.54 -7.66 1.37
N TYR A 25 16.19 -7.31 2.47
CA TYR A 25 16.52 -5.94 2.84
C TYR A 25 17.86 -5.86 3.59
N GLU A 26 18.48 -4.67 3.58
CA GLU A 26 19.64 -4.37 4.40
C GLU A 26 19.20 -3.60 5.66
N PRO A 27 19.50 -4.09 6.88
CA PRO A 27 18.98 -3.50 8.13
C PRO A 27 19.29 -2.01 8.30
N LYS A 28 20.50 -1.57 7.88
CA LYS A 28 20.86 -0.15 7.96
C LYS A 28 20.03 0.72 7.02
N GLU A 29 19.80 0.23 5.79
CA GLU A 29 18.98 0.93 4.80
C GLU A 29 17.53 0.97 5.23
N LEU A 30 17.00 -0.11 5.80
CA LEU A 30 15.62 -0.14 6.30
C LEU A 30 15.39 0.97 7.34
N LYS A 31 16.29 1.10 8.33
CA LYS A 31 16.19 2.16 9.34
C LYS A 31 16.24 3.55 8.70
N GLN A 32 17.22 3.79 7.83
CA GLN A 32 17.36 5.09 7.15
C GLN A 32 16.15 5.41 6.28
N ASN A 33 15.64 4.44 5.52
CA ASN A 33 14.47 4.61 4.67
C ASN A 33 13.20 4.87 5.48
N THR A 34 13.05 4.26 6.65
CA THR A 34 11.92 4.49 7.56
C THR A 34 11.95 5.92 8.10
N GLU A 35 13.10 6.39 8.55
CA GLU A 35 13.29 7.76 9.03
C GLU A 35 13.09 8.78 7.89
N GLN A 36 13.69 8.51 6.72
CA GLN A 36 13.56 9.38 5.54
C GLN A 36 12.10 9.46 5.07
N MET A 37 11.36 8.36 5.07
CA MET A 37 9.94 8.36 4.71
C MET A 37 9.11 9.26 5.63
N ALA A 38 9.42 9.31 6.93
CA ALA A 38 8.75 10.23 7.85
C ALA A 38 9.04 11.69 7.47
N ILE A 39 10.30 12.01 7.17
CA ILE A 39 10.72 13.36 6.74
C ILE A 39 10.03 13.73 5.42
N ASP A 40 10.04 12.82 4.45
CA ASP A 40 9.44 13.04 3.14
C ASP A 40 7.93 13.30 3.25
N LEU A 41 7.21 12.55 4.08
CA LEU A 41 5.78 12.76 4.31
C LEU A 41 5.47 14.12 4.94
N LEU A 42 6.27 14.55 5.92
CA LEU A 42 6.14 15.88 6.53
C LEU A 42 6.45 16.98 5.51
N ALA A 43 7.51 16.81 4.71
CA ALA A 43 7.86 17.75 3.64
C ALA A 43 6.79 17.84 2.55
N CYS A 44 6.04 16.75 2.31
CA CYS A 44 4.88 16.73 1.40
C CYS A 44 3.63 17.39 1.98
N GLY A 45 3.70 17.93 3.20
CA GLY A 45 2.60 18.69 3.82
C GLY A 45 1.68 17.83 4.71
N ILE A 46 2.10 16.64 5.13
CA ILE A 46 1.41 15.93 6.20
C ILE A 46 1.58 16.73 7.50
N ASP A 47 0.49 17.27 7.98
CA ASP A 47 0.44 18.06 9.19
C ASP A 47 0.22 17.14 10.40
N PRO A 48 1.19 16.99 11.32
CA PRO A 48 1.06 16.09 12.46
C PRO A 48 0.01 16.57 13.49
N GLU A 49 -0.42 17.83 13.43
CA GLU A 49 -1.51 18.33 14.27
C GLU A 49 -2.89 17.90 13.75
N LYS A 50 -2.99 17.58 12.43
CA LYS A 50 -4.23 17.15 11.77
C LYS A 50 -4.26 15.67 11.42
N SER A 51 -3.10 15.02 11.39
CA SER A 51 -2.95 13.62 10.98
C SER A 51 -2.06 12.88 11.96
N ILE A 52 -2.38 11.64 12.26
CA ILE A 52 -1.51 10.77 13.03
C ILE A 52 -0.52 10.13 12.07
N LEU A 53 0.77 10.48 12.19
CA LEU A 53 1.87 9.82 11.49
C LEU A 53 2.62 8.94 12.47
N PHE A 54 2.80 7.66 12.14
CA PHE A 54 3.47 6.71 13.01
C PHE A 54 4.18 5.60 12.22
N ILE A 55 5.12 4.94 12.90
CA ILE A 55 5.84 3.77 12.37
C ILE A 55 5.14 2.52 12.89
N GLN A 56 4.84 1.58 12.00
CA GLN A 56 4.06 0.37 12.27
C GLN A 56 4.67 -0.47 13.39
N SER A 57 5.98 -0.71 13.38
CA SER A 57 6.66 -1.53 14.38
C SER A 57 6.65 -0.95 15.80
N LEU A 58 6.35 0.34 15.95
CA LEU A 58 6.20 0.98 17.27
C LEU A 58 4.83 0.73 17.91
N VAL A 59 3.93 0.05 17.20
CA VAL A 59 2.60 -0.36 17.69
C VAL A 59 2.50 -1.88 17.58
N PRO A 60 3.00 -2.64 18.56
CA PRO A 60 3.10 -4.10 18.51
C PRO A 60 1.75 -4.82 18.34
N GLU A 61 0.66 -4.17 18.72
CA GLU A 61 -0.70 -4.68 18.59
C GLU A 61 -1.08 -5.03 17.15
N HIS A 62 -0.45 -4.41 16.16
CA HIS A 62 -0.59 -4.81 14.75
C HIS A 62 -0.19 -6.27 14.52
N ASN A 63 0.94 -6.68 15.09
CA ASN A 63 1.43 -8.06 14.98
C ASN A 63 0.60 -9.04 15.80
N GLU A 64 0.17 -8.64 16.99
CA GLU A 64 -0.69 -9.48 17.84
C GLU A 64 -2.01 -9.76 17.15
N LEU A 65 -2.65 -8.72 16.62
CA LEU A 65 -3.90 -8.88 15.87
C LEU A 65 -3.70 -9.67 14.57
N ALA A 66 -2.59 -9.44 13.86
CA ALA A 66 -2.25 -10.20 12.66
C ALA A 66 -2.09 -11.69 12.95
N TRP A 67 -1.51 -12.06 14.11
CA TRP A 67 -1.41 -13.46 14.52
C TRP A 67 -2.80 -14.07 14.72
N ILE A 68 -3.70 -13.37 15.42
CA ILE A 68 -5.09 -13.82 15.62
C ILE A 68 -5.78 -14.01 14.26
N PHE A 69 -5.62 -13.07 13.36
CA PHE A 69 -6.21 -13.12 12.02
C PHE A 69 -5.62 -14.22 11.15
N ASN A 70 -4.33 -14.55 11.29
CA ASN A 70 -3.73 -15.70 10.62
C ASN A 70 -4.44 -17.00 11.03
N CYS A 71 -4.84 -17.12 12.29
CA CYS A 71 -5.60 -18.29 12.79
C CYS A 71 -7.06 -18.33 12.26
N LEU A 72 -7.55 -17.23 11.72
CA LEU A 72 -8.89 -17.11 11.12
C LEU A 72 -8.88 -17.12 9.59
N THR A 73 -7.71 -17.06 8.96
CA THR A 73 -7.56 -16.97 7.51
C THR A 73 -7.22 -18.35 6.94
N SER A 74 -7.93 -18.77 5.89
CA SER A 74 -7.63 -20.05 5.26
C SER A 74 -6.42 -19.97 4.33
N TYR A 75 -5.65 -21.05 4.25
CA TYR A 75 -4.54 -21.20 3.30
C TYR A 75 -4.99 -20.93 1.85
N GLY A 76 -6.19 -21.43 1.47
CA GLY A 76 -6.74 -21.24 0.13
C GLY A 76 -7.06 -19.78 -0.21
N GLU A 77 -7.37 -18.92 0.77
CA GLU A 77 -7.56 -17.48 0.53
C GLU A 77 -6.22 -16.80 0.24
N LEU A 78 -5.18 -17.15 0.99
CA LEU A 78 -3.83 -16.60 0.78
C LEU A 78 -3.22 -17.02 -0.56
N THR A 79 -3.41 -18.26 -0.99
CA THR A 79 -2.91 -18.74 -2.30
C THR A 79 -3.58 -18.06 -3.49
N ARG A 80 -4.76 -17.49 -3.33
CA ARG A 80 -5.45 -16.70 -4.36
C ARG A 80 -4.96 -15.28 -4.49
N GLN A 81 -4.13 -14.78 -3.56
CA GLN A 81 -3.55 -13.44 -3.64
C GLN A 81 -2.55 -13.36 -4.78
N THR A 82 -2.81 -12.47 -5.75
CA THR A 82 -2.03 -12.37 -7.00
C THR A 82 -0.61 -11.88 -6.78
N GLN A 83 -0.40 -10.97 -5.85
CA GLN A 83 0.94 -10.39 -5.63
C GLN A 83 1.96 -11.42 -5.12
N PHE A 84 1.54 -12.45 -4.41
CA PHE A 84 2.42 -13.55 -4.04
C PHE A 84 2.93 -14.29 -5.27
N LYS A 85 2.03 -14.59 -6.22
CA LYS A 85 2.39 -15.28 -7.47
C LYS A 85 3.35 -14.43 -8.32
N ASP A 86 3.06 -13.15 -8.47
CA ASP A 86 3.88 -12.25 -9.30
C ASP A 86 5.28 -12.04 -8.72
N LYS A 87 5.40 -11.87 -7.40
CA LYS A 87 6.69 -11.67 -6.74
C LYS A 87 7.53 -12.94 -6.66
N SER A 88 6.92 -14.12 -6.45
CA SER A 88 7.63 -15.39 -6.48
C SER A 88 8.21 -15.69 -7.87
N LEU A 89 7.44 -15.45 -8.93
CA LEU A 89 7.90 -15.62 -10.32
C LEU A 89 9.01 -14.63 -10.72
N THR A 90 9.02 -13.43 -10.13
CA THR A 90 10.05 -12.42 -10.42
C THR A 90 11.37 -12.77 -9.74
N GLN A 91 11.36 -13.37 -8.57
CA GLN A 91 12.54 -13.85 -7.87
C GLN A 91 13.18 -15.04 -8.58
N ASP A 92 12.40 -15.99 -9.09
CA ASP A 92 12.88 -17.11 -9.90
C ASP A 92 13.64 -16.67 -11.18
N LYS A 93 13.14 -15.61 -11.82
CA LYS A 93 13.78 -15.07 -13.05
C LYS A 93 15.14 -14.40 -12.82
N GLN A 94 15.48 -14.04 -11.60
CA GLN A 94 16.77 -13.41 -11.27
C GLN A 94 17.88 -14.42 -10.93
N GLY A 95 17.62 -15.73 -11.05
CA GLY A 95 18.63 -16.78 -10.87
C GLY A 95 19.21 -16.89 -9.45
N LYS A 96 18.62 -16.18 -8.49
CA LYS A 96 18.87 -16.41 -7.07
C LYS A 96 17.86 -17.45 -6.64
N GLU A 97 18.30 -18.60 -6.14
CA GLU A 97 17.40 -19.53 -5.41
C GLU A 97 16.65 -18.68 -4.39
N GLY A 98 15.41 -18.29 -4.79
CA GLY A 98 14.74 -17.19 -4.14
C GLY A 98 14.22 -17.62 -2.78
N PHE A 99 14.86 -17.21 -1.71
CA PHE A 99 14.25 -17.26 -0.39
C PHE A 99 12.93 -16.49 -0.41
N ILE A 100 11.83 -17.21 -0.44
CA ILE A 100 10.48 -16.65 -0.32
C ILE A 100 10.10 -16.72 1.16
N SER A 101 10.03 -15.57 1.82
CA SER A 101 9.65 -15.52 3.23
C SER A 101 8.18 -15.91 3.42
N SER A 102 7.86 -16.54 4.55
CA SER A 102 6.46 -16.75 4.94
C SER A 102 5.72 -15.40 5.12
N GLY A 103 6.44 -14.35 5.49
CA GLY A 103 5.90 -12.99 5.55
C GLY A 103 5.36 -12.49 4.21
N LEU A 104 6.03 -12.83 3.09
CA LEU A 104 5.52 -12.50 1.75
C LEU A 104 4.21 -13.22 1.42
N PHE A 105 3.94 -14.35 2.04
CA PHE A 105 2.69 -15.09 1.90
C PHE A 105 1.59 -14.54 2.80
N THR A 106 1.94 -14.11 4.02
CA THR A 106 0.97 -13.73 5.06
C THR A 106 0.79 -12.22 5.24
N TYR A 107 1.59 -11.36 4.57
CA TYR A 107 1.45 -9.90 4.72
C TYR A 107 0.02 -9.36 4.46
N PRO A 108 -0.84 -9.98 3.61
CA PRO A 108 -2.21 -9.48 3.45
C PRO A 108 -3.03 -9.58 4.75
N VAL A 109 -2.65 -10.50 5.65
CA VAL A 109 -3.28 -10.62 6.96
C VAL A 109 -2.78 -9.53 7.91
N LEU A 110 -1.49 -9.18 7.85
CA LEU A 110 -0.96 -8.01 8.57
C LEU A 110 -1.61 -6.72 8.08
N GLN A 111 -1.81 -6.58 6.77
CA GLN A 111 -2.54 -5.43 6.22
C GLN A 111 -4.00 -5.39 6.70
N ALA A 112 -4.66 -6.52 6.84
CA ALA A 112 -5.99 -6.58 7.43
C ALA A 112 -5.98 -6.13 8.89
N ALA A 113 -4.96 -6.50 9.67
CA ALA A 113 -4.79 -6.02 11.03
C ALA A 113 -4.55 -4.51 11.08
N ASP A 114 -3.72 -3.96 10.18
CA ASP A 114 -3.47 -2.52 10.07
C ASP A 114 -4.75 -1.70 9.85
N ILE A 115 -5.70 -2.25 9.10
CA ILE A 115 -6.98 -1.61 8.80
C ILE A 115 -7.96 -1.78 9.96
N LEU A 116 -8.13 -3.00 10.44
CA LEU A 116 -9.19 -3.36 11.37
C LEU A 116 -8.91 -2.92 12.81
N ILE A 117 -7.64 -2.83 13.23
CA ILE A 117 -7.27 -2.38 14.57
C ILE A 117 -7.80 -0.96 14.87
N TYR A 118 -7.89 -0.12 13.84
CA TYR A 118 -8.44 1.24 13.94
C TYR A 118 -9.93 1.33 13.62
N ARG A 119 -10.58 0.20 13.36
CA ARG A 119 -11.99 0.13 12.98
C ARG A 119 -12.33 1.09 11.82
N ALA A 120 -11.44 1.14 10.82
CA ALA A 120 -11.58 2.04 9.69
C ALA A 120 -12.82 1.70 8.86
N ASN A 121 -13.64 2.72 8.57
CA ASN A 121 -14.80 2.57 7.70
C ASN A 121 -14.40 2.68 6.21
N TYR A 122 -13.39 3.51 5.92
CA TYR A 122 -12.90 3.77 4.56
C TYR A 122 -11.41 3.55 4.45
N VAL A 123 -10.99 2.93 3.34
CA VAL A 123 -9.58 2.69 3.04
C VAL A 123 -9.27 3.30 1.68
N PRO A 124 -8.55 4.45 1.63
CA PRO A 124 -8.16 5.08 0.39
C PRO A 124 -6.95 4.34 -0.20
N VAL A 125 -7.18 3.53 -1.21
CA VAL A 125 -6.15 2.72 -1.86
C VAL A 125 -6.35 2.65 -3.37
N GLY A 126 -5.31 2.26 -4.09
CA GLY A 126 -5.39 1.97 -5.52
C GLY A 126 -6.22 0.72 -5.82
N ARG A 127 -6.65 0.61 -7.07
CA ARG A 127 -7.47 -0.52 -7.54
C ARG A 127 -6.77 -1.88 -7.40
N ASP A 128 -5.43 -1.90 -7.41
CA ASP A 128 -4.59 -3.08 -7.18
C ASP A 128 -4.72 -3.66 -5.77
N GLN A 129 -5.23 -2.89 -4.79
CA GLN A 129 -5.44 -3.32 -3.40
C GLN A 129 -6.84 -3.90 -3.15
N THR A 130 -7.70 -3.98 -4.15
CA THR A 130 -9.09 -4.46 -4.00
C THR A 130 -9.15 -5.85 -3.37
N ARG A 131 -8.31 -6.78 -3.83
CA ARG A 131 -8.28 -8.15 -3.30
C ARG A 131 -7.82 -8.24 -1.85
N HIS A 132 -6.90 -7.38 -1.44
CA HIS A 132 -6.48 -7.31 -0.03
C HIS A 132 -7.61 -6.79 0.85
N LEU A 133 -8.38 -5.82 0.37
CA LEU A 133 -9.52 -5.32 1.10
C LEU A 133 -10.66 -6.34 1.17
N GLU A 134 -10.88 -7.13 0.12
CA GLU A 134 -11.81 -8.26 0.14
C GLU A 134 -11.40 -9.29 1.21
N LEU A 135 -10.11 -9.65 1.29
CA LEU A 135 -9.60 -10.51 2.35
C LEU A 135 -9.82 -9.90 3.74
N THR A 136 -9.56 -8.61 3.90
CA THR A 136 -9.81 -7.87 5.15
C THR A 136 -11.27 -7.98 5.59
N ARG A 137 -12.21 -7.81 4.65
CA ARG A 137 -13.65 -7.93 4.91
C ARG A 137 -14.03 -9.36 5.31
N ASN A 138 -13.50 -10.37 4.61
CA ASN A 138 -13.75 -11.79 4.94
C ASN A 138 -13.23 -12.12 6.36
N ILE A 139 -12.09 -11.58 6.75
CA ILE A 139 -11.53 -11.76 8.10
C ILE A 139 -12.44 -11.09 9.13
N ALA A 140 -12.85 -9.83 8.88
CA ALA A 140 -13.75 -9.09 9.76
C ALA A 140 -15.10 -9.81 9.95
N GLU A 141 -15.71 -10.26 8.85
CA GLU A 141 -16.96 -11.02 8.87
C GLU A 141 -16.83 -12.30 9.69
N ARG A 142 -15.76 -13.06 9.47
CA ARG A 142 -15.49 -14.32 10.17
C ARG A 142 -15.23 -14.11 11.66
N PHE A 143 -14.52 -13.04 12.00
CA PHE A 143 -14.32 -12.63 13.38
C PHE A 143 -15.65 -12.26 14.05
N ASN A 144 -16.43 -11.39 13.40
CA ASN A 144 -17.72 -10.92 13.92
C ASN A 144 -18.71 -12.10 14.09
N HIS A 145 -18.75 -13.02 13.14
CA HIS A 145 -19.60 -14.21 13.26
C HIS A 145 -19.24 -15.06 14.47
N ARG A 146 -17.95 -15.16 14.81
CA ARG A 146 -17.47 -16.04 15.89
C ARG A 146 -17.52 -15.38 17.28
N PHE A 147 -17.26 -14.06 17.34
CA PHE A 147 -17.06 -13.35 18.61
C PHE A 147 -18.09 -12.24 18.86
N GLY A 148 -19.03 -12.03 17.95
CA GLY A 148 -20.00 -10.92 17.98
C GLY A 148 -19.51 -9.73 17.15
N GLU A 149 -20.43 -8.81 16.82
CA GLU A 149 -20.12 -7.65 16.00
C GLU A 149 -19.11 -6.71 16.68
N TYR A 150 -17.91 -6.64 16.11
CA TYR A 150 -16.81 -5.84 16.63
C TYR A 150 -16.15 -4.98 15.55
N PHE A 151 -15.78 -5.54 14.40
CA PHE A 151 -15.16 -4.81 13.32
C PHE A 151 -16.18 -4.29 12.31
N PRO A 152 -16.07 -3.01 11.88
CA PRO A 152 -16.84 -2.53 10.73
C PRO A 152 -16.39 -3.23 9.47
N MET A 153 -17.23 -3.25 8.43
CA MET A 153 -16.86 -3.69 7.10
C MET A 153 -16.21 -2.53 6.34
N PRO A 154 -14.88 -2.52 6.16
CA PRO A 154 -14.22 -1.40 5.51
C PRO A 154 -14.59 -1.30 4.03
N GLU A 155 -14.80 -0.08 3.56
CA GLU A 155 -15.13 0.22 2.17
C GLU A 155 -13.92 0.77 1.42
N LEU A 156 -13.82 0.38 0.15
CA LEU A 156 -12.80 0.88 -0.77
C LEU A 156 -13.14 2.32 -1.17
N LYS A 157 -12.20 3.24 -0.96
CA LYS A 157 -12.29 4.61 -1.49
C LYS A 157 -11.22 4.80 -2.56
N LEU A 158 -11.63 4.75 -3.82
CA LEU A 158 -10.73 4.99 -4.94
C LEU A 158 -10.47 6.49 -5.10
N THR A 159 -9.24 6.83 -5.49
CA THR A 159 -8.91 8.17 -5.94
C THR A 159 -9.48 8.42 -7.35
N THR A 160 -9.71 9.69 -7.70
CA THR A 160 -10.17 10.10 -9.04
C THR A 160 -9.20 9.67 -10.15
N ILE A 161 -7.90 9.58 -9.84
CA ILE A 161 -6.87 9.07 -10.76
C ILE A 161 -6.28 7.79 -10.17
N PRO A 162 -6.87 6.64 -10.45
CA PRO A 162 -6.49 5.37 -9.81
C PRO A 162 -5.17 4.79 -10.32
N LYS A 163 -4.63 5.30 -11.45
CA LYS A 163 -3.40 4.81 -12.06
C LYS A 163 -2.64 5.95 -12.73
N VAL A 164 -1.41 6.18 -12.30
CA VAL A 164 -0.48 7.12 -12.95
C VAL A 164 0.39 6.32 -13.91
N MET A 165 0.46 6.75 -15.17
CA MET A 165 1.21 6.09 -16.22
C MET A 165 2.66 6.58 -16.26
N SER A 166 3.54 5.75 -16.79
CA SER A 166 4.96 6.07 -16.97
C SER A 166 5.15 7.25 -17.93
N THR A 167 6.10 8.11 -17.63
CA THR A 167 6.46 9.23 -18.50
C THR A 167 7.14 8.81 -19.81
N ALA A 168 7.72 7.61 -19.84
CA ALA A 168 8.42 7.09 -21.03
C ALA A 168 7.60 6.06 -21.82
N ASP A 169 6.56 5.49 -21.21
CA ASP A 169 5.69 4.48 -21.83
C ASP A 169 4.27 4.62 -21.28
N PRO A 170 3.35 5.22 -22.05
CA PRO A 170 1.97 5.46 -21.61
C PRO A 170 1.16 4.18 -21.39
N THR A 171 1.63 3.02 -21.83
CA THR A 171 0.98 1.74 -21.60
C THR A 171 1.37 1.09 -20.28
N ALA A 172 2.51 1.49 -19.70
CA ALA A 172 3.05 0.98 -18.46
C ALA A 172 2.67 1.87 -17.26
N LYS A 173 2.43 1.25 -16.09
CA LYS A 173 2.27 2.00 -14.82
C LYS A 173 3.60 2.67 -14.47
N MET A 174 3.56 3.91 -13.95
CA MET A 174 4.73 4.60 -13.39
C MET A 174 5.38 3.74 -12.32
N SER A 175 6.67 3.47 -12.46
CA SER A 175 7.44 2.67 -11.51
C SER A 175 8.91 3.02 -11.58
N LYS A 176 9.54 3.19 -10.41
CA LYS A 176 11.00 3.36 -10.29
C LYS A 176 11.77 2.11 -10.77
N SER A 177 11.19 0.92 -10.64
CA SER A 177 11.82 -0.34 -11.06
C SER A 177 12.01 -0.48 -12.57
N LEU A 178 11.29 0.32 -13.37
CA LEU A 178 11.45 0.37 -14.83
C LEU A 178 12.61 1.28 -15.27
N GLY A 179 13.23 1.99 -14.34
CA GLY A 179 14.30 2.94 -14.58
C GLY A 179 13.89 4.41 -14.44
N GLU A 180 14.89 5.28 -14.37
CA GLU A 180 14.71 6.70 -14.03
C GLU A 180 13.78 7.47 -14.99
N LYS A 181 13.78 7.10 -16.28
CA LYS A 181 12.95 7.77 -17.30
C LYS A 181 11.44 7.47 -17.17
N HIS A 182 11.08 6.43 -16.41
CA HIS A 182 9.68 5.98 -16.27
C HIS A 182 8.95 6.61 -15.09
N ALA A 183 9.65 7.39 -14.25
CA ALA A 183 9.06 8.03 -13.09
C ALA A 183 9.67 9.40 -12.83
N ILE A 184 8.89 10.31 -12.28
CA ILE A 184 9.37 11.59 -11.75
C ILE A 184 9.48 11.44 -10.24
N GLY A 185 10.67 11.66 -9.69
CA GLY A 185 10.90 11.68 -8.26
C GLY A 185 10.43 13.01 -7.65
N LEU A 186 9.75 12.94 -6.50
CA LEU A 186 9.19 14.12 -5.85
C LEU A 186 10.28 15.09 -5.36
N PHE A 187 11.43 14.56 -4.95
CA PHE A 187 12.59 15.31 -4.47
C PHE A 187 13.77 15.28 -5.45
N GLU A 188 13.46 15.10 -6.73
CA GLU A 188 14.44 15.12 -7.79
C GLU A 188 14.81 16.58 -8.16
N GLU A 189 16.03 16.77 -8.64
CA GLU A 189 16.49 18.09 -9.14
C GLU A 189 15.56 18.64 -10.22
N GLU A 190 15.18 19.91 -10.11
CA GLU A 190 14.22 20.57 -11.01
C GLU A 190 14.61 20.43 -12.48
N ALA A 191 15.91 20.56 -12.79
CA ALA A 191 16.42 20.42 -14.16
C ALA A 191 16.18 19.00 -14.73
N SER A 192 16.30 17.98 -13.89
CA SER A 192 16.02 16.59 -14.25
C SER A 192 14.51 16.37 -14.47
N MET A 193 13.67 16.88 -13.57
CA MET A 193 12.21 16.82 -13.72
C MET A 193 11.76 17.48 -15.04
N ARG A 194 12.23 18.71 -15.31
CA ARG A 194 11.92 19.43 -16.56
C ARG A 194 12.32 18.62 -17.80
N LYS A 195 13.50 18.01 -17.79
CA LYS A 195 13.98 17.16 -18.89
C LYS A 195 13.11 15.93 -19.09
N LYS A 196 12.66 15.27 -18.00
CA LYS A 196 11.76 14.11 -18.07
C LYS A 196 10.39 14.51 -18.61
N ILE A 197 9.83 15.62 -18.14
CA ILE A 197 8.53 16.15 -18.63
C ILE A 197 8.61 16.49 -20.11
N ALA A 198 9.67 17.21 -20.53
CA ALA A 198 9.86 17.58 -21.94
C ALA A 198 10.02 16.38 -22.89
N ARG A 199 10.42 15.22 -22.36
CA ARG A 199 10.59 13.97 -23.12
C ARG A 199 9.44 12.97 -22.89
N ALA A 200 8.47 13.35 -22.06
CA ALA A 200 7.34 12.46 -21.79
C ALA A 200 6.52 12.22 -23.07
N VAL A 201 6.09 10.99 -23.24
CA VAL A 201 5.15 10.62 -24.30
C VAL A 201 3.77 11.11 -23.86
N THR A 202 3.24 12.14 -24.51
CA THR A 202 1.97 12.79 -24.15
C THR A 202 0.79 12.26 -24.95
N ASP A 203 1.06 11.72 -26.15
CA ASP A 203 0.04 11.14 -27.03
C ASP A 203 0.67 10.01 -27.89
N SER A 204 -0.03 8.91 -28.00
CA SER A 204 0.33 7.80 -28.89
C SER A 204 -0.31 7.94 -30.27
N GLY A 205 -1.09 8.99 -30.53
CA GLY A 205 -1.77 9.24 -31.78
C GLY A 205 -3.05 8.43 -32.02
N ASP A 206 -3.40 7.53 -31.08
CA ASP A 206 -4.55 6.62 -31.19
C ASP A 206 -5.72 6.98 -30.24
N THR A 207 -5.73 8.16 -29.65
CA THR A 207 -6.90 8.61 -28.87
C THR A 207 -7.95 9.16 -29.85
N PRO A 208 -9.18 8.62 -29.86
CA PRO A 208 -10.28 9.25 -30.56
C PRO A 208 -10.44 10.67 -30.02
N GLU A 209 -10.48 11.65 -30.90
CA GLU A 209 -10.82 13.03 -30.54
C GLU A 209 -12.22 13.02 -29.90
N GLY A 210 -12.31 13.34 -28.64
CA GLY A 210 -13.54 13.77 -27.97
C GLY A 210 -14.38 12.66 -27.37
N GLU A 211 -14.15 12.40 -26.08
CA GLU A 211 -15.22 12.22 -25.08
C GLU A 211 -14.78 12.88 -23.77
#